data_d242771993d4dd722c2923f62e95e318
#
_entry.id   d242771993d4dd722c2923f62e95e318
#
_cell.length_a   1.000
_cell.length_b   1.000
_cell.length_c   1.000
_cell.angle_alpha   90.00
_cell.angle_beta   90.00
_cell.angle_gamma   90.00
#
_symmetry.space_group_name_H-M   'P 1'
#
loop_
_entity.id
_entity.type
_entity.pdbx_description
1 polymer ?
#
loop_
_entity_poly.entity_id
_entity_poly.type
_entity_poly.pdbx_seq_one_letter_code
_entity_poly.pdbx_strand_id
1 'polypeptide(L)'
;MSERLGPFKSREEAFAAAGAVLAYEDSTAWRRTPEEGRKNDSACSYHVFKVGNGGVVCNWRRAVHAVWFDGVEWSSLTPRARQQYERRMKAARQEAEEEERRRHERAAAVAREIWRACAPAVSVGHEYLRRKGVRPVENLGVLDADEIRALYRTNSNGETFSLWCHASEQEMTGPVLVVPCCHGGEYERISSLEFISEEGAKLCLKGGNMAGACWMPPGLYESSGPVVIAEGVATALSILQVYGVPCVAARSCGNLARVARLMRNRFPERALVIAGDVGNGEECARQAAKAVGGQAVFPDFSAKLPNGETLEEAFRRQYRKTPTDFNDSLIITGALAPGRKYDPK
;
A
#
# COMPACT_ATOMS: atom_id res chain seq x y z
N MET A 1 0.63 -15.97 3.81
CA MET A 1 0.85 -16.54 2.44
C MET A 1 -0.51 -16.57 1.76
N SER A 2 -0.59 -16.16 0.49
CA SER A 2 -1.84 -16.27 -0.26
C SER A 2 -2.09 -17.74 -0.61
N GLU A 3 -3.34 -18.17 -0.43
CA GLU A 3 -3.78 -19.51 -0.81
C GLU A 3 -3.88 -19.62 -2.33
N ARG A 4 -3.29 -20.66 -2.91
CA ARG A 4 -3.40 -20.92 -4.34
C ARG A 4 -4.42 -22.04 -4.58
N LEU A 5 -5.45 -21.73 -5.35
CA LEU A 5 -6.53 -22.65 -5.71
C LEU A 5 -6.44 -23.06 -7.17
N GLY A 6 -6.88 -24.28 -7.48
CA GLY A 6 -6.91 -24.83 -8.84
C GLY A 6 -5.68 -25.68 -9.19
N PRO A 7 -5.48 -26.00 -10.47
CA PRO A 7 -6.13 -25.35 -11.62
C PRO A 7 -7.61 -25.74 -11.81
N PHE A 8 -8.44 -24.77 -12.17
CA PHE A 8 -9.84 -24.96 -12.54
C PHE A 8 -9.98 -25.19 -14.04
N LYS A 9 -11.09 -25.82 -14.46
CA LYS A 9 -11.34 -26.15 -15.87
C LYS A 9 -11.89 -24.99 -16.68
N SER A 10 -12.41 -23.97 -16.00
CA SER A 10 -12.96 -22.78 -16.64
C SER A 10 -12.69 -21.51 -15.82
N ARG A 11 -12.84 -20.38 -16.49
CA ARG A 11 -12.79 -19.04 -15.88
C ARG A 11 -13.86 -18.88 -14.81
N GLU A 12 -15.08 -19.34 -15.07
CA GLU A 12 -16.22 -19.26 -14.16
C GLU A 12 -15.92 -19.95 -12.82
N GLU A 13 -15.37 -21.15 -12.87
CA GLU A 13 -15.01 -21.92 -11.66
C GLU A 13 -13.94 -21.18 -10.85
N ALA A 14 -12.92 -20.61 -11.51
CA ALA A 14 -11.85 -19.88 -10.85
C ALA A 14 -12.35 -18.58 -10.19
N PHE A 15 -13.20 -17.81 -10.89
CA PHE A 15 -13.76 -16.58 -10.35
C PHE A 15 -14.69 -16.87 -9.16
N ALA A 16 -15.54 -17.89 -9.24
CA ALA A 16 -16.39 -18.34 -8.14
C ALA A 16 -15.55 -18.77 -6.93
N ALA A 17 -14.49 -19.56 -7.13
CA ALA A 17 -13.59 -19.99 -6.06
C ALA A 17 -12.85 -18.83 -5.40
N ALA A 18 -12.51 -17.78 -6.16
CA ALA A 18 -11.91 -16.57 -5.63
C ALA A 18 -12.93 -15.63 -4.97
N GLY A 19 -14.25 -15.87 -5.15
CA GLY A 19 -15.32 -14.96 -4.72
C GLY A 19 -15.26 -13.62 -5.46
N ALA A 20 -14.93 -13.63 -6.74
CA ALA A 20 -14.82 -12.47 -7.60
C ALA A 20 -15.96 -12.42 -8.62
N VAL A 21 -16.45 -11.23 -8.93
CA VAL A 21 -17.44 -11.05 -10.00
C VAL A 21 -16.80 -11.43 -11.34
N LEU A 22 -17.45 -12.32 -12.06
CA LEU A 22 -16.99 -12.82 -13.35
C LEU A 22 -16.84 -11.69 -14.37
N ALA A 23 -15.69 -11.68 -15.07
CA ALA A 23 -15.39 -10.75 -16.13
C ALA A 23 -14.95 -11.51 -17.39
N TYR A 24 -15.52 -11.16 -18.53
CA TYR A 24 -15.28 -11.84 -19.82
C TYR A 24 -14.27 -11.13 -20.73
N GLU A 25 -13.83 -9.93 -20.37
CA GLU A 25 -12.81 -9.21 -21.15
C GLU A 25 -11.48 -9.96 -21.12
N ASP A 26 -10.96 -10.31 -22.29
CA ASP A 26 -9.65 -10.93 -22.42
C ASP A 26 -8.57 -9.86 -22.38
N SER A 27 -7.84 -9.81 -21.28
CA SER A 27 -6.76 -8.86 -21.11
C SER A 27 -5.51 -9.55 -20.55
N THR A 28 -4.41 -9.39 -21.25
CA THR A 28 -3.08 -9.81 -20.76
C THR A 28 -2.50 -8.81 -19.74
N ALA A 29 -3.11 -7.63 -19.60
CA ALA A 29 -2.84 -6.71 -18.51
C ALA A 29 -3.77 -7.02 -17.34
N TRP A 30 -3.31 -6.75 -16.11
CA TRP A 30 -4.14 -6.88 -14.92
C TRP A 30 -5.35 -5.95 -14.98
N ARG A 31 -6.56 -6.53 -14.85
CA ARG A 31 -7.83 -5.81 -14.76
C ARG A 31 -8.42 -5.95 -13.36
N ARG A 32 -9.19 -4.97 -12.95
CA ARG A 32 -9.92 -5.02 -11.69
C ARG A 32 -11.32 -5.57 -11.90
N THR A 33 -11.80 -6.30 -10.90
CA THR A 33 -13.18 -6.77 -10.80
C THR A 33 -13.63 -6.68 -9.35
N PRO A 34 -14.93 -6.46 -9.07
CA PRO A 34 -15.44 -6.46 -7.71
C PRO A 34 -15.35 -7.83 -7.02
N GLU A 35 -15.34 -7.82 -5.70
CA GLU A 35 -15.67 -9.00 -4.91
C GLU A 35 -17.17 -9.28 -4.99
N GLU A 36 -17.56 -10.55 -5.06
CA GLU A 36 -18.95 -10.95 -5.12
C GLU A 36 -19.77 -10.39 -3.94
N GLY A 37 -20.96 -9.85 -4.24
CA GLY A 37 -21.82 -9.19 -3.24
C GLY A 37 -21.43 -7.73 -2.90
N ARG A 38 -20.36 -7.17 -3.48
CA ARG A 38 -19.89 -5.79 -3.22
C ARG A 38 -19.84 -4.98 -4.51
N LYS A 39 -20.89 -4.20 -4.77
CA LYS A 39 -20.90 -3.22 -5.88
C LYS A 39 -19.86 -2.12 -5.61
N ASN A 40 -19.12 -1.72 -6.64
CA ASN A 40 -18.07 -0.68 -6.60
C ASN A 40 -16.81 -1.05 -5.80
N ASP A 41 -16.54 -2.33 -5.59
CA ASP A 41 -15.30 -2.81 -5.00
C ASP A 41 -14.26 -3.13 -6.09
N SER A 42 -12.99 -2.96 -5.78
CA SER A 42 -11.85 -3.30 -6.65
C SER A 42 -10.87 -4.27 -5.97
N ALA A 43 -11.38 -5.06 -5.01
CA ALA A 43 -10.55 -5.98 -4.21
C ALA A 43 -10.03 -7.17 -5.01
N CYS A 44 -10.63 -7.48 -6.14
CA CYS A 44 -10.17 -8.54 -7.02
C CYS A 44 -9.45 -8.00 -8.25
N SER A 45 -8.56 -8.80 -8.82
CA SER A 45 -7.94 -8.54 -10.11
C SER A 45 -7.71 -9.84 -10.86
N TYR A 46 -7.71 -9.76 -12.17
CA TYR A 46 -7.44 -10.91 -13.02
C TYR A 46 -6.60 -10.52 -14.23
N HIS A 47 -5.98 -11.51 -14.85
CA HIS A 47 -5.40 -11.39 -16.18
C HIS A 47 -5.46 -12.74 -16.91
N VAL A 48 -5.52 -12.69 -18.24
CA VAL A 48 -5.47 -13.84 -19.13
C VAL A 48 -4.03 -14.06 -19.60
N PHE A 49 -3.58 -15.28 -19.64
CA PHE A 49 -2.21 -15.59 -20.10
C PHE A 49 -2.06 -15.34 -21.59
N LYS A 50 -0.91 -14.79 -22.03
CA LYS A 50 -0.59 -14.58 -23.46
C LYS A 50 -0.49 -15.92 -24.23
N VAL A 51 -0.17 -17.00 -23.54
CA VAL A 51 0.03 -18.34 -24.11
C VAL A 51 -0.76 -19.36 -23.31
N GLY A 52 -1.61 -20.10 -24.00
CA GLY A 52 -2.51 -21.08 -23.38
C GLY A 52 -3.84 -20.43 -22.96
N ASN A 53 -4.93 -21.16 -23.19
CA ASN A 53 -6.28 -20.70 -22.85
C ASN A 53 -6.48 -20.74 -21.33
N GLY A 54 -6.15 -19.67 -20.62
CA GLY A 54 -6.27 -19.65 -19.19
C GLY A 54 -5.88 -18.30 -18.58
N GLY A 55 -5.91 -18.23 -17.27
CA GLY A 55 -5.58 -17.01 -16.54
C GLY A 55 -5.50 -17.22 -15.04
N VAL A 56 -5.42 -16.12 -14.32
CA VAL A 56 -5.47 -16.08 -12.86
C VAL A 56 -6.40 -14.97 -12.40
N VAL A 57 -7.18 -15.23 -11.38
CA VAL A 57 -7.94 -14.25 -10.63
C VAL A 57 -7.47 -14.24 -9.18
N CYS A 58 -7.27 -13.04 -8.65
CA CYS A 58 -6.79 -12.81 -7.29
C CYS A 58 -7.85 -12.04 -6.51
N ASN A 59 -8.18 -12.51 -5.33
CA ASN A 59 -8.91 -11.74 -4.33
C ASN A 59 -7.92 -11.31 -3.25
N TRP A 60 -7.56 -10.03 -3.27
CA TRP A 60 -6.53 -9.47 -2.39
C TRP A 60 -6.98 -9.38 -0.94
N ARG A 61 -8.31 -9.28 -0.71
CA ARG A 61 -8.90 -9.24 0.63
C ARG A 61 -8.87 -10.61 1.30
N ARG A 62 -9.20 -11.66 0.54
CA ARG A 62 -9.18 -13.05 1.02
C ARG A 62 -7.80 -13.70 0.93
N ALA A 63 -6.83 -13.02 0.32
CA ALA A 63 -5.51 -13.56 0.02
C ALA A 63 -5.57 -14.87 -0.80
N VAL A 64 -6.49 -14.96 -1.77
CA VAL A 64 -6.72 -16.14 -2.62
C VAL A 64 -6.29 -15.84 -4.05
N HIS A 65 -5.61 -16.82 -4.67
CA HIS A 65 -5.26 -16.81 -6.09
C HIS A 65 -5.82 -18.07 -6.74
N ALA A 66 -6.79 -17.93 -7.64
CA ALA A 66 -7.38 -19.03 -8.39
C ALA A 66 -6.91 -19.02 -9.84
N VAL A 67 -6.41 -20.15 -10.32
CA VAL A 67 -5.85 -20.30 -11.66
C VAL A 67 -6.77 -21.21 -12.47
N TRP A 68 -7.02 -20.88 -13.75
CA TRP A 68 -7.79 -21.71 -14.66
C TRP A 68 -7.06 -21.95 -15.97
N PHE A 69 -7.51 -23.01 -16.68
CA PHE A 69 -7.06 -23.33 -18.03
C PHE A 69 -8.26 -23.85 -18.83
N ASP A 70 -8.75 -23.03 -19.76
CA ASP A 70 -9.93 -23.36 -20.57
C ASP A 70 -9.66 -24.57 -21.47
N GLY A 71 -10.50 -25.58 -21.33
CA GLY A 71 -10.50 -26.75 -22.21
C GLY A 71 -9.32 -27.72 -22.05
N VAL A 72 -8.46 -27.55 -21.04
CA VAL A 72 -7.35 -28.48 -20.78
C VAL A 72 -7.71 -29.45 -19.67
N GLU A 73 -8.10 -30.66 -20.05
CA GLU A 73 -8.18 -31.78 -19.12
C GLU A 73 -6.78 -32.29 -18.81
N TRP A 74 -6.19 -31.84 -17.72
CA TRP A 74 -4.81 -32.18 -17.34
C TRP A 74 -4.57 -33.68 -17.25
N SER A 75 -5.60 -34.43 -16.84
CA SER A 75 -5.60 -35.92 -16.77
C SER A 75 -5.47 -36.59 -18.14
N SER A 76 -5.98 -35.95 -19.20
CA SER A 76 -5.98 -36.52 -20.57
C SER A 76 -4.70 -36.24 -21.35
N LEU A 77 -3.81 -35.36 -20.86
CA LEU A 77 -2.57 -35.03 -21.54
C LEU A 77 -1.54 -36.17 -21.41
N THR A 78 -0.88 -36.51 -22.53
CA THR A 78 0.28 -37.39 -22.51
C THR A 78 1.43 -36.78 -21.69
N PRO A 79 2.35 -37.59 -21.12
CA PRO A 79 3.49 -37.07 -20.37
C PRO A 79 4.33 -36.05 -21.15
N ARG A 80 4.49 -36.24 -22.46
CA ARG A 80 5.22 -35.34 -23.36
C ARG A 80 4.47 -34.00 -23.51
N ALA A 81 3.15 -34.04 -23.67
CA ALA A 81 2.32 -32.85 -23.80
C ALA A 81 2.30 -32.03 -22.48
N ARG A 82 2.23 -32.70 -21.30
CA ARG A 82 2.37 -32.08 -20.00
C ARG A 82 3.70 -31.36 -19.86
N GLN A 83 4.81 -32.02 -20.17
CA GLN A 83 6.14 -31.41 -20.09
C GLN A 83 6.30 -30.23 -21.03
N GLN A 84 5.76 -30.31 -22.24
CA GLN A 84 5.78 -29.16 -23.17
C GLN A 84 4.95 -27.99 -22.65
N TYR A 85 3.78 -28.26 -22.08
CA TYR A 85 2.93 -27.24 -21.47
C TYR A 85 3.61 -26.59 -20.27
N GLU A 86 4.19 -27.37 -19.37
CA GLU A 86 4.94 -26.84 -18.20
C GLU A 86 6.11 -25.94 -18.62
N ARG A 87 6.85 -26.33 -19.66
CA ARG A 87 7.94 -25.50 -20.24
C ARG A 87 7.40 -24.17 -20.76
N ARG A 88 6.28 -24.18 -21.49
CA ARG A 88 5.64 -22.97 -22.02
C ARG A 88 5.16 -22.06 -20.89
N MET A 89 4.51 -22.62 -19.88
CA MET A 89 4.04 -21.87 -18.73
C MET A 89 5.19 -21.27 -17.92
N LYS A 90 6.28 -22.01 -17.75
CA LYS A 90 7.49 -21.50 -17.10
C LYS A 90 8.11 -20.34 -17.89
N ALA A 91 8.22 -20.46 -19.20
CA ALA A 91 8.75 -19.40 -20.06
C ALA A 91 7.86 -18.14 -20.03
N ALA A 92 6.53 -18.31 -20.14
CA ALA A 92 5.59 -17.19 -20.07
C ALA A 92 5.62 -16.50 -18.71
N ARG A 93 5.78 -17.26 -17.63
CA ARG A 93 5.94 -16.69 -16.28
C ARG A 93 7.24 -15.88 -16.17
N GLN A 94 8.35 -16.41 -16.66
CA GLN A 94 9.63 -15.71 -16.64
C GLN A 94 9.59 -14.43 -17.46
N GLU A 95 8.94 -14.46 -18.64
CA GLU A 95 8.74 -13.27 -19.46
C GLU A 95 7.89 -12.21 -18.73
N ALA A 96 6.80 -12.61 -18.09
CA ALA A 96 5.95 -11.73 -17.32
C ALA A 96 6.67 -11.10 -16.10
N GLU A 97 7.45 -11.91 -15.38
CA GLU A 97 8.26 -11.45 -14.25
C GLU A 97 9.34 -10.45 -14.72
N GLU A 98 9.97 -10.69 -15.85
CA GLU A 98 10.95 -9.80 -16.46
C GLU A 98 10.32 -8.47 -16.93
N GLU A 99 9.14 -8.53 -17.59
CA GLU A 99 8.41 -7.35 -18.02
C GLU A 99 7.96 -6.50 -16.80
N GLU A 100 7.50 -7.17 -15.72
CA GLU A 100 7.15 -6.50 -14.48
C GLU A 100 8.37 -5.83 -13.82
N ARG A 101 9.52 -6.53 -13.79
CA ARG A 101 10.77 -5.97 -13.28
C ARG A 101 11.19 -4.73 -14.06
N ARG A 102 11.16 -4.79 -15.40
CA ARG A 102 11.49 -3.63 -16.26
C ARG A 102 10.53 -2.47 -16.04
N ARG A 103 9.26 -2.74 -15.84
CA ARG A 103 8.26 -1.70 -15.51
C ARG A 103 8.57 -1.04 -14.18
N HIS A 104 8.90 -1.83 -13.15
CA HIS A 104 9.29 -1.32 -11.83
C HIS A 104 10.57 -0.48 -11.91
N GLU A 105 11.57 -0.91 -12.67
CA GLU A 105 12.83 -0.17 -12.85
C GLU A 105 12.61 1.18 -13.53
N ARG A 106 11.77 1.22 -14.59
CA ARG A 106 11.40 2.48 -15.25
C ARG A 106 10.67 3.42 -14.29
N ALA A 107 9.67 2.92 -13.57
CA ALA A 107 8.94 3.72 -12.60
C ALA A 107 9.84 4.25 -11.48
N ALA A 108 10.78 3.44 -10.99
CA ALA A 108 11.75 3.87 -9.99
C ALA A 108 12.71 4.95 -10.53
N ALA A 109 13.09 4.90 -11.80
CA ALA A 109 13.87 5.96 -12.43
C ALA A 109 13.11 7.29 -12.46
N VAL A 110 11.85 7.26 -12.92
CA VAL A 110 10.96 8.43 -12.90
C VAL A 110 10.74 8.95 -11.49
N ALA A 111 10.52 8.06 -10.51
CA ALA A 111 10.36 8.43 -9.11
C ALA A 111 11.57 9.23 -8.58
N ARG A 112 12.78 8.80 -8.92
CA ARG A 112 13.99 9.51 -8.51
C ARG A 112 14.15 10.89 -9.17
N GLU A 113 13.75 11.04 -10.45
CA GLU A 113 13.77 12.35 -11.11
C GLU A 113 12.77 13.32 -10.49
N ILE A 114 11.53 12.86 -10.23
CA ILE A 114 10.53 13.68 -9.53
C ILE A 114 11.04 14.05 -8.12
N TRP A 115 11.60 13.09 -7.37
CA TRP A 115 12.11 13.35 -6.03
C TRP A 115 13.24 14.39 -6.01
N ARG A 116 14.17 14.36 -6.97
CA ARG A 116 15.25 15.36 -7.08
C ARG A 116 14.77 16.77 -7.37
N ALA A 117 13.63 16.91 -8.04
CA ALA A 117 13.01 18.21 -8.33
C ALA A 117 12.21 18.77 -7.16
N CYS A 118 11.88 17.97 -6.14
CA CYS A 118 11.09 18.42 -5.01
C CYS A 118 11.85 19.46 -4.15
N ALA A 119 11.14 20.52 -3.74
CA ALA A 119 11.57 21.34 -2.62
C ALA A 119 11.36 20.58 -1.31
N PRO A 120 12.28 20.67 -0.32
CA PRO A 120 12.07 20.05 1.00
C PRO A 120 10.82 20.59 1.68
N ALA A 121 9.94 19.70 2.16
CA ALA A 121 8.69 20.12 2.81
C ALA A 121 8.91 20.97 4.07
N VAL A 122 10.05 20.82 4.73
CA VAL A 122 10.46 21.64 5.89
C VAL A 122 10.66 23.13 5.51
N SER A 123 11.02 23.41 4.25
CA SER A 123 11.27 24.77 3.78
C SER A 123 10.04 25.48 3.27
N VAL A 124 9.10 24.74 2.63
CA VAL A 124 7.93 25.33 1.95
C VAL A 124 6.60 25.05 2.65
N GLY A 125 6.58 24.03 3.52
CA GLY A 125 5.35 23.57 4.15
C GLY A 125 4.43 22.85 3.18
N HIS A 126 3.29 22.35 3.68
CA HIS A 126 2.22 21.77 2.87
C HIS A 126 0.89 21.78 3.64
N GLU A 127 -0.20 22.16 2.98
CA GLU A 127 -1.52 22.32 3.62
C GLU A 127 -2.03 21.02 4.27
N TYR A 128 -1.81 19.88 3.63
CA TYR A 128 -2.16 18.57 4.20
C TYR A 128 -1.49 18.34 5.56
N LEU A 129 -0.19 18.65 5.71
CA LEU A 129 0.53 18.47 6.97
C LEU A 129 0.01 19.43 8.04
N ARG A 130 -0.28 20.68 7.65
CA ARG A 130 -0.86 21.69 8.53
C ARG A 130 -2.22 21.23 9.09
N ARG A 131 -3.12 20.75 8.22
CA ARG A 131 -4.43 20.23 8.62
C ARG A 131 -4.34 18.98 9.50
N LYS A 132 -3.31 18.17 9.28
CA LYS A 132 -3.01 16.98 10.09
C LYS A 132 -2.27 17.32 11.40
N GLY A 133 -1.97 18.60 11.67
CA GLY A 133 -1.32 19.05 12.89
C GLY A 133 0.10 18.47 13.07
N VAL A 134 0.74 18.08 11.97
CA VAL A 134 2.08 17.46 11.99
C VAL A 134 3.12 18.34 11.31
N ARG A 135 4.33 18.32 11.86
CA ARG A 135 5.47 19.07 11.30
C ARG A 135 6.06 18.30 10.13
N PRO A 136 6.47 19.00 9.06
CA PRO A 136 7.25 18.38 7.99
C PRO A 136 8.62 17.92 8.50
N VAL A 137 9.18 16.93 7.84
CA VAL A 137 10.54 16.42 8.06
C VAL A 137 11.33 16.44 6.74
N GLU A 138 12.66 16.38 6.83
CA GLU A 138 13.57 16.58 5.69
C GLU A 138 13.34 15.61 4.52
N ASN A 139 12.85 14.41 4.82
CA ASN A 139 12.59 13.37 3.82
C ASN A 139 11.15 13.35 3.30
N LEU A 140 10.50 14.50 3.30
CA LEU A 140 9.27 14.79 2.57
C LEU A 140 9.51 15.95 1.60
N GLY A 141 9.01 15.83 0.38
CA GLY A 141 9.16 16.84 -0.65
C GLY A 141 7.82 17.47 -1.03
N VAL A 142 7.89 18.62 -1.67
CA VAL A 142 6.75 19.28 -2.30
C VAL A 142 7.12 19.66 -3.73
N LEU A 143 6.22 19.36 -4.66
CA LEU A 143 6.36 19.73 -6.07
C LEU A 143 4.98 20.02 -6.65
N ASP A 144 4.92 20.96 -7.60
CA ASP A 144 3.66 21.25 -8.28
C ASP A 144 3.21 20.08 -9.16
N ALA A 145 1.90 19.84 -9.22
CA ALA A 145 1.31 18.75 -9.98
C ALA A 145 1.62 18.81 -11.49
N ASP A 146 1.72 20.02 -12.06
CA ASP A 146 2.06 20.19 -13.48
C ASP A 146 3.53 19.88 -13.76
N GLU A 147 4.43 20.24 -12.86
CA GLU A 147 5.84 19.86 -12.92
C GLU A 147 6.01 18.34 -12.81
N ILE A 148 5.28 17.68 -11.90
CA ILE A 148 5.27 16.22 -11.78
C ILE A 148 4.84 15.57 -13.10
N ARG A 149 3.78 16.08 -13.75
CA ARG A 149 3.31 15.59 -15.06
C ARG A 149 4.34 15.81 -16.15
N ALA A 150 5.00 16.96 -16.18
CA ALA A 150 6.02 17.27 -17.16
C ALA A 150 7.23 16.32 -17.04
N LEU A 151 7.73 16.10 -15.82
CA LEU A 151 8.81 15.17 -15.53
C LEU A 151 8.43 13.72 -15.90
N TYR A 152 7.21 13.31 -15.59
CA TYR A 152 6.72 11.99 -15.96
C TYR A 152 6.69 11.79 -17.47
N ARG A 153 6.13 12.73 -18.25
CA ARG A 153 6.07 12.67 -19.72
C ARG A 153 7.47 12.59 -20.34
N THR A 154 8.42 13.40 -19.84
CA THR A 154 9.80 13.44 -20.35
C THR A 154 10.51 12.12 -20.13
N ASN A 155 10.29 11.47 -18.99
CA ASN A 155 11.02 10.28 -18.57
C ASN A 155 10.31 8.95 -18.89
N SER A 156 9.07 9.00 -19.40
CA SER A 156 8.28 7.83 -19.80
C SER A 156 8.36 7.49 -21.29
N ASN A 157 9.29 8.07 -22.04
CA ASN A 157 9.47 7.87 -23.50
C ASN A 157 8.20 8.14 -24.33
N GLY A 158 7.39 9.12 -23.92
CA GLY A 158 6.16 9.49 -24.63
C GLY A 158 5.01 8.51 -24.47
N GLU A 159 5.12 7.51 -23.63
CA GLU A 159 3.99 6.65 -23.29
C GLU A 159 2.92 7.48 -22.59
N THR A 160 1.74 7.57 -23.21
CA THR A 160 0.54 8.26 -22.67
C THR A 160 -0.11 7.41 -21.58
N PHE A 161 0.62 7.10 -20.51
CA PHE A 161 0.06 6.42 -19.36
C PHE A 161 -0.38 7.44 -18.30
N SER A 162 -1.47 7.11 -17.62
CA SER A 162 -1.84 7.83 -16.41
C SER A 162 -0.69 7.77 -15.41
N LEU A 163 -0.25 8.91 -14.93
CA LEU A 163 0.77 9.05 -13.86
C LEU A 163 0.36 8.30 -12.57
N TRP A 164 -0.95 8.16 -12.35
CA TRP A 164 -1.54 7.65 -11.12
C TRP A 164 -2.06 6.22 -11.25
N CYS A 165 -1.94 5.44 -10.18
CA CYS A 165 -2.42 4.05 -10.13
C CYS A 165 -3.95 3.91 -10.19
N HIS A 166 -4.69 4.92 -9.81
CA HIS A 166 -6.15 4.90 -9.84
C HIS A 166 -6.64 5.97 -10.80
N ALA A 167 -7.49 5.55 -11.72
CA ALA A 167 -8.29 6.43 -12.55
C ALA A 167 -9.48 6.99 -11.72
N SER A 168 -9.21 7.62 -10.57
CA SER A 168 -10.16 8.58 -10.06
C SER A 168 -10.01 9.80 -10.97
N GLU A 169 -11.12 10.29 -11.51
CA GLU A 169 -11.18 11.46 -12.38
C GLU A 169 -10.68 12.76 -11.71
N GLN A 170 -10.28 12.71 -10.45
CA GLN A 170 -9.67 13.82 -9.72
C GLN A 170 -8.19 13.92 -10.08
N GLU A 171 -7.90 14.74 -11.06
CA GLU A 171 -6.53 15.21 -11.28
C GLU A 171 -6.05 15.99 -10.06
N MET A 172 -4.87 15.63 -9.55
CA MET A 172 -4.19 16.49 -8.57
C MET A 172 -3.79 17.80 -9.24
N THR A 173 -3.96 18.90 -8.53
CA THR A 173 -3.60 20.25 -8.95
C THR A 173 -2.82 20.95 -7.86
N GLY A 174 -2.01 21.96 -8.22
CA GLY A 174 -1.24 22.75 -7.27
C GLY A 174 -0.17 21.97 -6.53
N PRO A 175 0.24 22.44 -5.34
CA PRO A 175 1.27 21.80 -4.54
C PRO A 175 0.88 20.38 -4.12
N VAL A 176 1.80 19.43 -4.31
CA VAL A 176 1.64 18.02 -3.96
C VAL A 176 2.73 17.62 -2.97
N LEU A 177 2.34 17.04 -1.85
CA LEU A 177 3.28 16.40 -0.94
C LEU A 177 3.76 15.08 -1.56
N VAL A 178 5.05 14.98 -1.76
CA VAL A 178 5.72 13.83 -2.36
C VAL A 178 6.37 13.02 -1.26
N VAL A 179 5.94 11.77 -1.11
CA VAL A 179 6.41 10.83 -0.09
C VAL A 179 7.20 9.71 -0.77
N PRO A 180 8.52 9.61 -0.55
CA PRO A 180 9.32 8.56 -1.16
C PRO A 180 9.00 7.21 -0.54
N CYS A 181 8.84 6.20 -1.39
CA CYS A 181 8.59 4.81 -1.01
C CYS A 181 9.81 3.98 -1.34
N CYS A 182 10.46 3.42 -0.31
CA CYS A 182 11.75 2.74 -0.44
C CYS A 182 11.66 1.27 0.00
N HIS A 183 12.50 0.43 -0.61
CA HIS A 183 12.76 -0.92 -0.11
C HIS A 183 14.11 -0.92 0.61
N GLY A 184 14.13 -1.16 1.92
CA GLY A 184 15.35 -1.43 2.66
C GLY A 184 16.19 -0.24 3.11
N GLY A 185 15.62 0.95 3.22
CA GLY A 185 16.16 2.00 4.11
C GLY A 185 17.09 3.06 3.56
N GLU A 186 17.43 3.06 2.30
CA GLU A 186 18.21 4.15 1.69
C GLU A 186 17.36 4.88 0.66
N TYR A 187 17.39 6.23 0.69
CA TYR A 187 16.69 7.07 -0.30
C TYR A 187 17.16 6.80 -1.74
N GLU A 188 18.37 6.27 -1.91
CA GLU A 188 18.88 5.83 -3.20
C GLU A 188 18.08 4.67 -3.80
N ARG A 189 17.29 3.97 -2.97
CA ARG A 189 16.42 2.84 -3.38
C ARG A 189 14.96 3.22 -3.49
N ILE A 190 14.65 4.46 -3.84
CA ILE A 190 13.28 4.87 -4.14
C ILE A 190 12.73 3.98 -5.26
N SER A 191 11.70 3.22 -4.95
CA SER A 191 11.02 2.29 -5.86
C SER A 191 9.72 2.87 -6.41
N SER A 192 9.13 3.83 -5.69
CA SER A 192 7.91 4.53 -6.05
C SER A 192 7.75 5.80 -5.24
N LEU A 193 6.70 6.55 -5.53
CA LEU A 193 6.28 7.73 -4.78
C LEU A 193 4.80 7.60 -4.44
N GLU A 194 4.40 8.13 -3.27
CA GLU A 194 3.03 8.51 -3.03
C GLU A 194 2.93 10.03 -3.10
N PHE A 195 1.85 10.47 -3.69
CA PHE A 195 1.48 11.86 -3.89
C PHE A 195 0.24 12.17 -3.04
N ILE A 196 0.28 13.25 -2.28
CA ILE A 196 -0.83 13.66 -1.43
C ILE A 196 -1.20 15.10 -1.76
N SER A 197 -2.43 15.33 -2.21
CA SER A 197 -2.93 16.68 -2.48
C SER A 197 -3.14 17.46 -1.20
N GLU A 198 -3.35 18.77 -1.30
CA GLU A 198 -3.68 19.64 -0.16
C GLU A 198 -4.98 19.20 0.54
N GLU A 199 -5.97 18.65 -0.20
CA GLU A 199 -7.22 18.10 0.32
C GLU A 199 -7.06 16.70 0.93
N GLY A 200 -5.90 16.06 0.73
CA GLY A 200 -5.59 14.74 1.28
C GLY A 200 -5.95 13.57 0.39
N ALA A 201 -6.23 13.79 -0.90
CA ALA A 201 -6.29 12.72 -1.89
C ALA A 201 -4.90 12.09 -2.03
N LYS A 202 -4.84 10.74 -2.05
CA LYS A 202 -3.58 9.97 -2.08
C LYS A 202 -3.53 9.11 -3.33
N LEU A 203 -2.48 9.27 -4.10
CA LEU A 203 -2.23 8.49 -5.32
C LEU A 203 -0.80 7.97 -5.31
N CYS A 204 -0.56 6.83 -5.95
CA CYS A 204 0.78 6.26 -6.12
C CYS A 204 1.25 6.38 -7.56
N LEU A 205 2.57 6.49 -7.75
CA LEU A 205 3.17 6.46 -9.07
C LEU A 205 2.84 5.13 -9.77
N LYS A 206 2.26 5.21 -10.96
CA LYS A 206 1.90 4.03 -11.75
C LYS A 206 3.14 3.22 -12.15
N GLY A 207 3.04 1.91 -12.01
CA GLY A 207 4.14 1.00 -12.32
C GLY A 207 5.20 0.91 -11.21
N GLY A 208 5.11 1.72 -10.16
CA GLY A 208 6.01 1.65 -9.02
C GLY A 208 5.84 0.36 -8.21
N ASN A 209 6.93 -0.18 -7.72
CA ASN A 209 6.89 -1.34 -6.82
C ASN A 209 6.53 -0.89 -5.41
N MET A 210 5.26 -1.02 -5.04
CA MET A 210 4.75 -0.66 -3.71
C MET A 210 4.77 -1.83 -2.72
N ALA A 211 4.95 -3.06 -3.19
CA ALA A 211 4.90 -4.26 -2.34
C ALA A 211 6.12 -4.34 -1.41
N GLY A 212 5.96 -4.03 -0.14
CA GLY A 212 7.04 -3.95 0.85
C GLY A 212 7.78 -2.60 0.87
N ALA A 213 7.45 -1.67 -0.03
CA ALA A 213 7.98 -0.31 0.04
C ALA A 213 7.31 0.49 1.17
N CYS A 214 8.07 1.33 1.83
CA CYS A 214 7.60 2.16 2.94
C CYS A 214 8.31 3.51 2.95
N TRP A 215 7.68 4.49 3.58
CA TRP A 215 8.36 5.72 3.96
C TRP A 215 9.08 5.51 5.29
N MET A 216 10.32 5.95 5.38
CA MET A 216 11.14 5.85 6.59
C MET A 216 11.40 7.23 7.16
N PRO A 217 11.15 7.43 8.46
CA PRO A 217 11.41 8.70 9.10
C PRO A 217 12.92 8.94 9.28
N PRO A 218 13.37 10.20 9.40
CA PRO A 218 14.71 10.50 9.86
C PRO A 218 14.92 9.91 11.28
N GLY A 219 16.17 9.59 11.62
CA GLY A 219 16.54 9.06 12.93
C GLY A 219 16.20 7.58 13.17
N LEU A 220 15.66 6.85 12.17
CA LEU A 220 15.30 5.44 12.34
C LEU A 220 16.50 4.53 12.64
N TYR A 221 17.63 4.80 12.00
CA TYR A 221 18.85 4.00 12.14
C TYR A 221 19.65 4.36 13.38
N GLU A 222 19.61 5.62 13.77
CA GLU A 222 20.29 6.18 14.94
C GLU A 222 19.57 5.84 16.25
N SER A 223 18.29 5.54 16.18
CA SER A 223 17.48 5.18 17.35
C SER A 223 17.77 3.75 17.81
N SER A 224 17.92 3.58 19.11
CA SER A 224 17.99 2.26 19.77
C SER A 224 16.62 1.79 20.31
N GLY A 225 15.60 2.64 20.30
CA GLY A 225 14.26 2.34 20.77
C GLY A 225 13.48 1.35 19.88
N PRO A 226 12.19 1.13 20.17
CA PRO A 226 11.34 0.26 19.34
C PRO A 226 11.23 0.81 17.91
N VAL A 227 10.97 -0.07 16.95
CA VAL A 227 10.55 0.32 15.59
C VAL A 227 9.03 0.35 15.58
N VAL A 228 8.47 1.51 15.37
CA VAL A 228 7.02 1.67 15.22
C VAL A 228 6.67 1.67 13.73
N ILE A 229 5.56 1.02 13.36
CA ILE A 229 5.07 0.94 11.98
C ILE A 229 3.60 1.34 11.98
N ALA A 230 3.24 2.36 11.21
CA ALA A 230 1.86 2.81 11.01
C ALA A 230 1.43 2.60 9.55
N GLU A 231 0.13 2.70 9.28
CA GLU A 231 -0.37 2.64 7.91
C GLU A 231 0.00 3.91 7.13
N GLY A 232 -0.34 5.08 7.64
CA GLY A 232 -0.22 6.36 6.95
C GLY A 232 0.94 7.23 7.44
N VAL A 233 1.44 8.12 6.56
CA VAL A 233 2.52 9.06 6.89
C VAL A 233 2.11 10.07 7.97
N ALA A 234 0.84 10.52 7.99
CA ALA A 234 0.38 11.45 9.02
C ALA A 234 0.41 10.81 10.42
N THR A 235 -0.06 9.57 10.54
CA THR A 235 0.02 8.79 11.77
C THR A 235 1.47 8.59 12.21
N ALA A 236 2.36 8.26 11.26
CA ALA A 236 3.79 8.09 11.54
C ALA A 236 4.44 9.38 12.05
N LEU A 237 4.13 10.52 11.41
CA LEU A 237 4.61 11.84 11.85
C LEU A 237 4.04 12.25 13.21
N SER A 238 2.79 11.90 13.50
CA SER A 238 2.17 12.18 14.80
C SER A 238 2.91 11.47 15.94
N ILE A 239 3.25 10.20 15.74
CA ILE A 239 4.00 9.40 16.71
C ILE A 239 5.41 9.96 16.88
N LEU A 240 6.08 10.29 15.79
CA LEU A 240 7.41 10.92 15.81
C LEU A 240 7.38 12.26 16.55
N GLN A 241 6.38 13.11 16.27
CA GLN A 241 6.27 14.44 16.86
C GLN A 241 6.02 14.41 18.36
N VAL A 242 5.16 13.50 18.83
CA VAL A 242 4.72 13.46 20.24
C VAL A 242 5.68 12.66 21.12
N TYR A 243 6.17 11.54 20.61
CA TYR A 243 7.00 10.62 21.41
C TYR A 243 8.49 10.66 21.06
N GLY A 244 8.89 11.35 19.98
CA GLY A 244 10.27 11.32 19.49
C GLY A 244 10.70 9.93 18.97
N VAL A 245 9.75 9.01 18.76
CA VAL A 245 10.02 7.64 18.30
C VAL A 245 9.87 7.57 16.80
N PRO A 246 10.91 7.15 16.05
CA PRO A 246 10.81 6.97 14.61
C PRO A 246 9.72 5.96 14.24
N CYS A 247 8.78 6.36 13.39
CA CYS A 247 7.66 5.55 12.95
C CYS A 247 7.64 5.43 11.41
N VAL A 248 7.73 4.21 10.92
CA VAL A 248 7.71 3.87 9.49
C VAL A 248 6.26 3.89 8.98
N ALA A 249 6.01 4.46 7.79
CA ALA A 249 4.69 4.38 7.17
C ALA A 249 4.66 3.30 6.08
N ALA A 250 3.80 2.29 6.28
CA ALA A 250 3.65 1.14 5.38
C ALA A 250 2.82 1.43 4.13
N ARG A 251 2.13 2.55 4.07
CA ARG A 251 1.34 3.10 2.97
C ARG A 251 -0.05 2.47 2.76
N SER A 252 -0.30 1.28 3.29
CA SER A 252 -1.62 0.63 3.29
C SER A 252 -1.67 -0.54 4.27
N CYS A 253 -2.87 -0.92 4.72
CA CYS A 253 -3.05 -2.07 5.61
C CYS A 253 -2.51 -3.37 4.97
N GLY A 254 -2.73 -3.60 3.68
CA GLY A 254 -2.24 -4.78 2.96
C GLY A 254 -0.71 -4.87 2.88
N ASN A 255 0.00 -3.77 3.13
CA ASN A 255 1.46 -3.71 3.10
C ASN A 255 2.10 -3.86 4.49
N LEU A 256 1.34 -3.68 5.57
CA LEU A 256 1.84 -3.72 6.95
C LEU A 256 2.68 -4.98 7.25
N ALA A 257 2.16 -6.16 6.89
CA ALA A 257 2.87 -7.42 7.17
C ALA A 257 4.20 -7.57 6.40
N ARG A 258 4.27 -7.02 5.17
CA ARG A 258 5.51 -7.02 4.37
C ARG A 258 6.54 -6.06 4.96
N VAL A 259 6.10 -4.86 5.31
CA VAL A 259 6.96 -3.84 5.94
C VAL A 259 7.41 -4.31 7.34
N ALA A 260 6.55 -4.93 8.12
CA ALA A 260 6.92 -5.49 9.42
C ALA A 260 8.02 -6.55 9.29
N ARG A 261 7.92 -7.47 8.32
CA ARG A 261 9.00 -8.45 8.07
C ARG A 261 10.30 -7.77 7.60
N LEU A 262 10.21 -6.76 6.75
CA LEU A 262 11.37 -5.97 6.33
C LEU A 262 12.06 -5.34 7.56
N MET A 263 11.29 -4.71 8.46
CA MET A 263 11.83 -4.10 9.68
C MET A 263 12.39 -5.14 10.65
N ARG A 264 11.75 -6.31 10.79
CA ARG A 264 12.29 -7.40 11.62
C ARG A 264 13.64 -7.89 11.10
N ASN A 265 13.76 -8.08 9.79
CA ASN A 265 15.03 -8.50 9.19
C ASN A 265 16.12 -7.44 9.35
N ARG A 266 15.77 -6.15 9.32
CA ARG A 266 16.71 -5.04 9.44
C ARG A 266 17.11 -4.77 10.89
N PHE A 267 16.19 -4.97 11.82
CA PHE A 267 16.34 -4.69 13.24
C PHE A 267 15.92 -5.92 14.07
N PRO A 268 16.69 -7.02 14.02
CA PRO A 268 16.27 -8.31 14.61
C PRO A 268 16.03 -8.23 16.12
N GLU A 269 16.79 -7.40 16.82
CA GLU A 269 16.75 -7.30 18.29
C GLU A 269 15.79 -6.21 18.81
N ARG A 270 15.31 -5.33 17.94
CA ARG A 270 14.43 -4.23 18.38
C ARG A 270 12.99 -4.71 18.53
N ALA A 271 12.30 -4.19 19.55
CA ALA A 271 10.86 -4.38 19.66
C ALA A 271 10.13 -3.76 18.46
N LEU A 272 9.17 -4.50 17.89
CA LEU A 272 8.33 -4.00 16.80
C LEU A 272 6.93 -3.72 17.33
N VAL A 273 6.44 -2.50 17.05
CA VAL A 273 5.09 -2.06 17.42
C VAL A 273 4.35 -1.65 16.16
N ILE A 274 3.17 -2.23 15.93
CA ILE A 274 2.30 -1.85 14.83
C ILE A 274 1.23 -0.91 15.39
N ALA A 275 1.30 0.36 15.02
CA ALA A 275 0.29 1.36 15.34
C ALA A 275 -0.84 1.23 14.30
N GLY A 276 -1.85 0.44 14.65
CA GLY A 276 -2.96 0.09 13.76
C GLY A 276 -4.08 1.11 13.78
N ASP A 277 -4.80 1.19 12.66
CA ASP A 277 -6.03 1.95 12.54
C ASP A 277 -7.20 1.12 13.09
N VAL A 278 -8.13 1.77 13.80
CA VAL A 278 -9.35 1.13 14.33
C VAL A 278 -10.33 0.82 13.19
N GLY A 279 -11.02 -0.31 13.29
CA GLY A 279 -11.97 -0.77 12.29
C GLY A 279 -11.32 -1.63 11.21
N ASN A 280 -11.40 -1.24 9.95
CA ASN A 280 -10.95 -2.07 8.82
C ASN A 280 -9.44 -2.39 8.83
N GLY A 281 -8.61 -1.59 9.49
CA GLY A 281 -7.16 -1.77 9.62
C GLY A 281 -6.73 -2.72 10.74
N GLU A 282 -7.61 -3.01 11.71
CA GLU A 282 -7.24 -3.75 12.92
C GLU A 282 -6.70 -5.14 12.63
N GLU A 283 -7.38 -5.91 11.77
CA GLU A 283 -6.95 -7.27 11.47
C GLU A 283 -5.59 -7.30 10.74
N CYS A 284 -5.37 -6.37 9.82
CA CYS A 284 -4.06 -6.24 9.15
C CYS A 284 -2.94 -5.95 10.15
N ALA A 285 -3.18 -5.06 11.11
CA ALA A 285 -2.20 -4.70 12.13
C ALA A 285 -1.90 -5.88 13.07
N ARG A 286 -2.92 -6.63 13.50
CA ARG A 286 -2.76 -7.85 14.32
C ARG A 286 -1.96 -8.94 13.59
N GLN A 287 -2.30 -9.20 12.33
CA GLN A 287 -1.59 -10.17 11.51
C GLN A 287 -0.13 -9.75 11.26
N ALA A 288 0.12 -8.45 11.02
CA ALA A 288 1.46 -7.94 10.84
C ALA A 288 2.30 -8.11 12.14
N ALA A 289 1.74 -7.77 13.30
CA ALA A 289 2.40 -7.95 14.59
C ALA A 289 2.70 -9.43 14.88
N LYS A 290 1.71 -10.31 14.71
CA LYS A 290 1.88 -11.77 14.87
C LYS A 290 2.97 -12.32 13.96
N ALA A 291 3.05 -11.88 12.71
CA ALA A 291 4.01 -12.38 11.72
C ALA A 291 5.48 -12.11 12.07
N VAL A 292 5.75 -11.17 13.00
CA VAL A 292 7.10 -10.73 13.36
C VAL A 292 7.39 -10.81 14.86
N GLY A 293 6.50 -11.42 15.65
CA GLY A 293 6.63 -11.43 17.11
C GLY A 293 6.62 -10.03 17.72
N GLY A 294 5.85 -9.11 17.12
CA GLY A 294 5.66 -7.74 17.56
C GLY A 294 4.34 -7.54 18.31
N GLN A 295 4.02 -6.30 18.62
CA GLN A 295 2.80 -5.90 19.33
C GLN A 295 1.96 -4.98 18.44
N ALA A 296 0.64 -5.19 18.37
CA ALA A 296 -0.29 -4.23 17.79
C ALA A 296 -0.86 -3.31 18.87
N VAL A 297 -0.93 -2.02 18.59
CA VAL A 297 -1.48 -0.99 19.48
C VAL A 297 -2.46 -0.13 18.69
N PHE A 298 -3.60 0.17 19.28
CA PHE A 298 -4.68 0.94 18.65
C PHE A 298 -5.01 2.17 19.50
N PRO A 299 -5.44 3.30 18.89
CA PRO A 299 -5.90 4.45 19.66
C PRO A 299 -7.20 4.11 20.43
N ASP A 300 -7.27 4.54 21.68
CA ASP A 300 -8.48 4.42 22.50
C ASP A 300 -9.30 5.71 22.44
N PHE A 301 -10.30 5.71 21.56
CA PHE A 301 -11.19 6.86 21.40
C PHE A 301 -12.30 6.94 22.45
N SER A 302 -12.42 5.96 23.34
CA SER A 302 -13.34 6.01 24.50
C SER A 302 -12.81 6.88 25.64
N ALA A 303 -11.53 7.26 25.58
CA ALA A 303 -10.91 8.14 26.55
C ALA A 303 -11.67 9.48 26.65
N LYS A 304 -11.91 9.95 27.89
CA LYS A 304 -12.68 11.16 28.14
C LYS A 304 -11.82 12.40 28.17
N LEU A 305 -12.34 13.45 27.58
CA LEU A 305 -11.83 14.81 27.68
C LEU A 305 -12.23 15.48 29.02
N PRO A 306 -11.60 16.59 29.44
CA PRO A 306 -11.93 17.29 30.65
C PRO A 306 -13.40 17.74 30.77
N ASN A 307 -14.09 17.94 29.64
CA ASN A 307 -15.50 18.29 29.56
C ASN A 307 -16.46 17.06 29.67
N GLY A 308 -15.91 15.86 29.85
CA GLY A 308 -16.65 14.61 29.96
C GLY A 308 -17.01 13.94 28.63
N GLU A 309 -16.83 14.60 27.48
CA GLU A 309 -17.00 14.08 26.13
C GLU A 309 -15.89 13.08 25.82
N THR A 310 -16.18 12.02 25.06
CA THR A 310 -15.15 11.10 24.57
C THR A 310 -14.39 11.70 23.37
N LEU A 311 -13.18 11.21 23.10
CA LEU A 311 -12.42 11.58 21.90
C LEU A 311 -13.23 11.31 20.62
N GLU A 312 -13.97 10.21 20.58
CA GLU A 312 -14.82 9.86 19.43
C GLU A 312 -15.95 10.90 19.24
N GLU A 313 -16.64 11.28 20.28
CA GLU A 313 -17.73 12.28 20.23
C GLU A 313 -17.18 13.63 19.76
N ALA A 314 -16.07 14.10 20.31
CA ALA A 314 -15.42 15.34 19.92
C ALA A 314 -15.01 15.33 18.44
N PHE A 315 -14.40 14.24 17.98
CA PHE A 315 -13.99 14.11 16.59
C PHE A 315 -15.20 14.11 15.63
N ARG A 316 -16.24 13.30 15.94
CA ARG A 316 -17.46 13.24 15.14
C ARG A 316 -18.18 14.60 15.07
N ARG A 317 -18.20 15.35 16.15
CA ARG A 317 -18.80 16.69 16.20
C ARG A 317 -18.06 17.66 15.27
N GLN A 318 -16.73 17.60 15.23
CA GLN A 318 -15.90 18.53 14.47
C GLN A 318 -15.76 18.13 13.00
N TYR A 319 -15.53 16.84 12.70
CA TYR A 319 -15.16 16.36 11.36
C TYR A 319 -16.26 15.58 10.63
N ARG A 320 -17.39 15.29 11.30
CA ARG A 320 -18.50 14.51 10.74
C ARG A 320 -18.09 13.11 10.26
N LYS A 321 -17.04 12.54 10.86
CA LYS A 321 -16.44 11.23 10.55
C LYS A 321 -16.14 10.48 11.84
N THR A 322 -15.97 9.17 11.77
CA THR A 322 -15.46 8.34 12.87
C THR A 322 -13.94 8.38 12.86
N PRO A 323 -13.28 8.64 14.01
CA PRO A 323 -11.82 8.60 14.09
C PRO A 323 -11.31 7.17 13.94
N THR A 324 -10.14 7.01 13.35
CA THR A 324 -9.57 5.69 13.07
C THR A 324 -8.11 5.54 13.46
N ASP A 325 -7.33 6.62 13.44
CA ASP A 325 -5.88 6.55 13.66
C ASP A 325 -5.40 7.50 14.77
N PHE A 326 -4.13 7.36 15.18
CA PHE A 326 -3.55 8.22 16.22
C PHE A 326 -3.48 9.69 15.82
N ASN A 327 -3.39 10.02 14.53
CA ASN A 327 -3.42 11.41 14.09
C ASN A 327 -4.79 12.05 14.33
N ASP A 328 -5.87 11.29 14.23
CA ASP A 328 -7.22 11.81 14.48
C ASP A 328 -7.38 12.30 15.93
N SER A 329 -6.72 11.68 16.90
CA SER A 329 -6.70 12.21 18.27
C SER A 329 -5.82 13.45 18.41
N LEU A 330 -4.68 13.49 17.73
CA LEU A 330 -3.76 14.62 17.77
C LEU A 330 -4.42 15.92 17.30
N ILE A 331 -5.17 15.88 16.21
CA ILE A 331 -5.83 17.07 15.65
C ILE A 331 -6.98 17.59 16.51
N ILE A 332 -7.52 16.78 17.44
CA ILE A 332 -8.56 17.20 18.38
C ILE A 332 -7.98 17.80 19.66
N THR A 333 -6.94 17.18 20.20
CA THR A 333 -6.48 17.47 21.56
C THR A 333 -5.06 18.02 21.63
N GLY A 334 -4.32 17.98 20.53
CA GLY A 334 -2.87 18.22 20.53
C GLY A 334 -2.05 17.08 21.14
N ALA A 335 -2.69 15.94 21.49
CA ALA A 335 -2.06 14.77 22.07
C ALA A 335 -2.53 13.48 21.38
N LEU A 336 -1.75 12.42 21.49
CA LEU A 336 -2.19 11.10 21.01
C LEU A 336 -3.12 10.43 22.03
N ALA A 337 -4.14 9.73 21.53
CA ALA A 337 -4.99 8.88 22.35
C ALA A 337 -4.16 7.84 23.08
N PRO A 338 -4.57 7.41 24.28
CA PRO A 338 -3.95 6.25 24.96
C PRO A 338 -3.92 5.03 24.03
N GLY A 339 -2.80 4.34 24.01
CA GLY A 339 -2.65 3.11 23.23
C GLY A 339 -3.35 1.94 23.92
N ARG A 340 -4.33 1.32 23.25
CA ARG A 340 -4.95 0.06 23.67
C ARG A 340 -4.13 -1.11 23.10
N LYS A 341 -3.52 -1.90 23.97
CA LYS A 341 -2.83 -3.13 23.58
C LYS A 341 -3.86 -4.16 23.12
N TYR A 342 -3.53 -4.90 22.08
CA TYR A 342 -4.28 -6.09 21.72
C TYR A 342 -3.96 -7.21 22.72
N ASP A 343 -4.96 -7.68 23.44
CA ASP A 343 -4.91 -8.89 24.27
C ASP A 343 -5.63 -10.00 23.50
N PRO A 344 -4.93 -11.02 22.99
CA PRO A 344 -5.59 -12.19 22.41
C PRO A 344 -6.25 -12.96 23.55
N LYS A 345 -7.61 -12.88 23.64
CA LYS A 345 -8.36 -13.81 24.45
C LYS A 345 -8.34 -15.19 23.83
#